data_062f79ed047e11b73a1c68b155e6193c
#
_entry.id   062f79ed047e11b73a1c68b155e6193c
#
_cell.length_a   1.000
_cell.length_b   1.000
_cell.length_c   1.000
_cell.angle_alpha   90.00
_cell.angle_beta   90.00
_cell.angle_gamma   90.00
#
_symmetry.space_group_name_H-M   'P 1'
#
loop_
_entity.id
_entity.type
_entity.pdbx_description
1 polymer ?
#
loop_
_entity_poly.entity_id
_entity_poly.type
_entity_poly.pdbx_seq_one_letter_code
_entity_poly.pdbx_strand_id
1 'polypeptide(L)'
;PENYLKNVKRGERVKISIPALEMEQNGRISKIASMINPANRTFGIEIGISSKGGKVKPNLMAMVEIKEFSKKNAVIVPTNLILNDMESDYVYIVADGDKPEKKIAKRVDIVIGADNNGETYVEEGLKGEEKIITDGYRMVNDGDPIKIVE
;
A
#
# COMPACT_ATOMS: atom_id res chain seq x y z
N PRO A 1 14.21 -3.16 11.34
CA PRO A 1 13.76 -4.36 12.07
C PRO A 1 13.92 -5.65 11.23
N GLU A 2 14.10 -6.80 11.90
CA GLU A 2 14.37 -8.10 11.25
C GLU A 2 13.21 -8.60 10.37
N ASN A 3 11.98 -8.26 10.69
CA ASN A 3 10.80 -8.67 9.93
C ASN A 3 10.80 -8.15 8.46
N TYR A 4 11.55 -7.09 8.18
CA TYR A 4 11.69 -6.54 6.82
C TYR A 4 12.80 -7.23 6.00
N LEU A 5 13.60 -8.11 6.61
CA LEU A 5 14.74 -8.73 5.92
C LEU A 5 14.35 -9.49 4.64
N LYS A 6 13.16 -10.12 4.62
CA LYS A 6 12.64 -10.82 3.43
C LYS A 6 12.32 -9.90 2.26
N ASN A 7 12.00 -8.63 2.55
CA ASN A 7 11.53 -7.65 1.57
C ASN A 7 12.67 -6.78 1.01
N VAL A 8 13.80 -6.68 1.73
CA VAL A 8 14.95 -5.86 1.34
C VAL A 8 15.90 -6.66 0.46
N LYS A 9 16.19 -6.14 -0.75
CA LYS A 9 17.07 -6.82 -1.71
C LYS A 9 18.24 -5.95 -2.14
N ARG A 10 19.41 -6.59 -2.31
CA ARG A 10 20.58 -5.92 -2.89
C ARG A 10 20.26 -5.43 -4.31
N GLY A 11 20.70 -4.21 -4.64
CA GLY A 11 20.46 -3.56 -5.93
C GLY A 11 19.15 -2.77 -6.00
N GLU A 12 18.29 -2.88 -4.99
CA GLU A 12 17.04 -2.15 -4.91
C GLU A 12 17.26 -0.64 -4.84
N ARG A 13 16.38 0.11 -5.51
CA ARG A 13 16.39 1.58 -5.45
C ARG A 13 15.62 2.05 -4.23
N VAL A 14 16.20 3.00 -3.52
CA VAL A 14 15.61 3.62 -2.33
C VAL A 14 15.64 5.13 -2.46
N LYS A 15 14.67 5.79 -1.86
CA LYS A 15 14.65 7.24 -1.70
C LYS A 15 15.32 7.60 -0.37
N ILE A 16 16.19 8.61 -0.40
CA ILE A 16 16.95 9.05 0.77
C ILE A 16 16.68 10.53 0.96
N SER A 17 16.25 10.89 2.16
CA SER A 17 16.08 12.27 2.62
C SER A 17 17.12 12.59 3.68
N ILE A 18 17.79 13.72 3.53
CA ILE A 18 18.76 14.26 4.48
C ILE A 18 18.21 15.59 5.00
N PRO A 19 17.45 15.58 6.10
CA PRO A 19 16.73 16.76 6.58
C PRO A 19 17.63 17.96 6.86
N ALA A 20 18.83 17.73 7.43
CA ALA A 20 19.80 18.78 7.73
C ALA A 20 20.30 19.55 6.50
N LEU A 21 20.10 19.01 5.31
CA LEU A 21 20.49 19.65 4.04
C LEU A 21 19.28 19.99 3.17
N GLU A 22 18.05 19.72 3.64
CA GLU A 22 16.81 19.84 2.87
C GLU A 22 16.92 19.15 1.49
N MET A 23 17.57 17.98 1.46
CA MET A 23 17.97 17.32 0.24
C MET A 23 17.39 15.91 0.15
N GLU A 24 16.88 15.57 -1.04
CA GLU A 24 16.49 14.23 -1.39
C GLU A 24 17.35 13.69 -2.54
N GLN A 25 17.63 12.41 -2.50
CA GLN A 25 18.29 11.70 -3.58
C GLN A 25 17.92 10.23 -3.61
N ASN A 26 18.12 9.60 -4.75
CA ASN A 26 17.97 8.16 -4.89
C ASN A 26 19.32 7.46 -4.65
N GLY A 27 19.25 6.32 -3.98
CA GLY A 27 20.37 5.42 -3.79
C GLY A 27 20.05 4.00 -4.22
N ARG A 28 21.03 3.10 -4.08
CA ARG A 28 20.84 1.66 -4.26
C ARG A 28 21.43 0.92 -3.08
N ILE A 29 20.73 -0.11 -2.62
CA ILE A 29 21.22 -1.01 -1.58
C ILE A 29 22.41 -1.79 -2.16
N SER A 30 23.59 -1.53 -1.65
CA SER A 30 24.85 -2.17 -2.09
C SER A 30 25.13 -3.43 -1.29
N LYS A 31 24.76 -3.43 0.01
CA LYS A 31 25.01 -4.53 0.91
C LYS A 31 23.92 -4.64 1.99
N ILE A 32 23.67 -5.84 2.42
CA ILE A 32 22.80 -6.17 3.58
C ILE A 32 23.68 -6.94 4.55
N ALA A 33 23.67 -6.54 5.82
CA ALA A 33 24.46 -7.20 6.85
C ALA A 33 24.00 -8.65 7.04
N SER A 34 24.97 -9.55 7.22
CA SER A 34 24.71 -10.96 7.43
C SER A 34 24.24 -11.30 8.87
N MET A 35 24.41 -10.34 9.78
CA MET A 35 24.07 -10.50 11.20
C MET A 35 22.98 -9.53 11.60
N ILE A 36 22.07 -10.03 12.43
CA ILE A 36 21.06 -9.24 13.12
C ILE A 36 21.63 -8.82 14.46
N ASN A 37 21.48 -7.55 14.81
CA ASN A 37 21.84 -7.06 16.13
C ASN A 37 20.82 -7.59 17.16
N PRO A 38 21.23 -8.44 18.12
CA PRO A 38 20.30 -9.07 19.05
C PRO A 38 19.69 -8.10 20.08
N ALA A 39 20.36 -6.96 20.33
CA ALA A 39 19.90 -6.00 21.33
C ALA A 39 18.65 -5.23 20.88
N ASN A 40 18.54 -4.93 19.58
CA ASN A 40 17.44 -4.13 19.02
C ASN A 40 16.72 -4.81 17.85
N ARG A 41 17.08 -6.05 17.53
CA ARG A 41 16.52 -6.84 16.43
C ARG A 41 16.51 -6.11 15.09
N THR A 42 17.61 -5.43 14.77
CA THR A 42 17.80 -4.75 13.50
C THR A 42 18.94 -5.35 12.69
N PHE A 43 18.92 -5.16 11.39
CA PHE A 43 20.04 -5.44 10.50
C PHE A 43 20.50 -4.18 9.80
N GLY A 44 21.79 -4.10 9.47
CA GLY A 44 22.37 -2.98 8.76
C GLY A 44 22.20 -3.12 7.25
N ILE A 45 22.02 -2.00 6.56
CA ILE A 45 22.11 -1.91 5.10
C ILE A 45 23.11 -0.82 4.73
N GLU A 46 23.85 -1.04 3.64
CA GLU A 46 24.71 -0.03 3.06
C GLU A 46 24.08 0.45 1.74
N ILE A 47 24.02 1.75 1.57
CA ILE A 47 23.43 2.37 0.38
C ILE A 47 24.44 3.30 -0.25
N GLY A 48 24.70 3.07 -1.54
CA GLY A 48 25.55 3.99 -2.33
C GLY A 48 24.79 5.27 -2.66
N ILE A 49 25.38 6.41 -2.28
CA ILE A 49 24.84 7.75 -2.56
C ILE A 49 25.90 8.66 -3.16
N SER A 50 25.47 9.73 -3.83
CA SER A 50 26.36 10.78 -4.29
C SER A 50 26.67 11.77 -3.16
N SER A 51 27.94 12.15 -3.00
CA SER A 51 28.36 13.18 -2.04
C SER A 51 27.92 14.61 -2.41
N LYS A 52 27.39 14.79 -3.63
CA LYS A 52 26.94 16.10 -4.14
C LYS A 52 27.98 17.21 -3.93
N GLY A 53 29.21 16.96 -4.37
CA GLY A 53 30.31 17.92 -4.24
C GLY A 53 30.78 18.12 -2.80
N GLY A 54 30.70 17.09 -1.95
CA GLY A 54 31.14 17.13 -0.56
C GLY A 54 30.16 17.81 0.42
N LYS A 55 28.91 18.09 0.00
CA LYS A 55 27.87 18.64 0.89
C LYS A 55 27.42 17.61 1.91
N VAL A 56 27.34 16.33 1.52
CA VAL A 56 27.00 15.25 2.44
C VAL A 56 28.24 14.89 3.25
N LYS A 57 28.17 15.11 4.56
CA LYS A 57 29.23 14.84 5.52
C LYS A 57 28.98 13.52 6.26
N PRO A 58 30.03 12.86 6.75
CA PRO A 58 29.86 11.72 7.67
C PRO A 58 29.01 12.07 8.88
N ASN A 59 28.30 11.08 9.43
CA ASN A 59 27.43 11.19 10.60
C ASN A 59 26.21 12.10 10.43
N LEU A 60 25.87 12.53 9.21
CA LEU A 60 24.56 13.14 8.97
C LEU A 60 23.46 12.08 9.07
N MET A 61 22.38 12.45 9.76
CA MET A 61 21.17 11.64 9.78
C MET A 61 20.53 11.62 8.40
N ALA A 62 20.16 10.43 7.92
CA ALA A 62 19.40 10.24 6.70
C ALA A 62 18.21 9.33 6.97
N MET A 63 17.07 9.66 6.40
CA MET A 63 15.90 8.80 6.36
C MET A 63 15.88 8.06 5.03
N VAL A 64 15.57 6.77 5.08
CA VAL A 64 15.54 5.91 3.90
C VAL A 64 14.15 5.32 3.76
N GLU A 65 13.54 5.57 2.61
CA GLU A 65 12.27 4.93 2.22
C GLU A 65 12.57 3.71 1.35
N ILE A 66 12.20 2.54 1.84
CA ILE A 66 12.31 1.28 1.13
C ILE A 66 10.90 0.87 0.73
N LYS A 67 10.69 0.55 -0.55
CA LYS A 67 9.39 0.04 -1.00
C LYS A 67 9.23 -1.40 -0.53
N GLU A 68 8.29 -1.61 0.37
CA GLU A 68 8.00 -2.95 0.88
C GLU A 68 7.23 -3.81 -0.13
N PHE A 69 6.34 -3.17 -0.87
CA PHE A 69 5.47 -3.84 -1.83
C PHE A 69 5.29 -2.98 -3.09
N SER A 70 5.25 -3.62 -4.23
CA SER A 70 4.90 -2.96 -5.50
C SER A 70 4.28 -3.99 -6.45
N LYS A 71 3.02 -3.79 -6.82
CA LYS A 71 2.32 -4.58 -7.84
C LYS A 71 1.83 -3.65 -8.94
N LYS A 72 2.18 -3.98 -10.17
CA LYS A 72 1.65 -3.25 -11.34
C LYS A 72 0.19 -3.63 -11.52
N ASN A 73 -0.65 -2.66 -11.89
CA ASN A 73 -2.09 -2.84 -12.09
C ASN A 73 -2.80 -3.38 -10.83
N ALA A 74 -2.37 -2.90 -9.65
CA ALA A 74 -3.03 -3.25 -8.41
C ALA A 74 -4.42 -2.60 -8.34
N VAL A 75 -5.43 -3.38 -7.96
CA VAL A 75 -6.72 -2.83 -7.56
C VAL A 75 -6.58 -2.29 -6.15
N ILE A 76 -6.86 -1.00 -5.98
CA ILE A 76 -6.72 -0.30 -4.70
C ILE A 76 -8.10 0.22 -4.29
N VAL A 77 -8.44 0.01 -3.03
CA VAL A 77 -9.70 0.46 -2.44
C VAL A 77 -9.39 1.27 -1.19
N PRO A 78 -10.05 2.42 -0.98
CA PRO A 78 -9.96 3.12 0.30
C PRO A 78 -10.32 2.19 1.45
N THR A 79 -9.44 2.07 2.44
CA THR A 79 -9.59 1.11 3.55
C THR A 79 -10.90 1.27 4.31
N ASN A 80 -11.40 2.51 4.41
CA ASN A 80 -12.66 2.82 5.09
C ASN A 80 -13.91 2.28 4.38
N LEU A 81 -13.82 1.89 3.10
CA LEU A 81 -14.92 1.30 2.34
C LEU A 81 -14.99 -0.22 2.45
N ILE A 82 -13.94 -0.83 2.99
CA ILE A 82 -13.89 -2.27 3.23
C ILE A 82 -14.67 -2.56 4.51
N LEU A 83 -15.64 -3.44 4.39
CA LEU A 83 -16.42 -3.97 5.47
C LEU A 83 -15.94 -5.38 5.81
N ASN A 84 -16.13 -5.78 7.04
CA ASN A 84 -15.73 -7.08 7.53
C ASN A 84 -16.87 -7.72 8.32
N ASP A 85 -17.07 -8.99 8.14
CA ASP A 85 -17.92 -9.82 8.98
C ASP A 85 -17.14 -11.04 9.50
N MET A 86 -17.83 -12.04 10.07
CA MET A 86 -17.17 -13.23 10.61
C MET A 86 -16.57 -14.16 9.54
N GLU A 87 -16.92 -13.95 8.27
CA GLU A 87 -16.58 -14.87 7.19
C GLU A 87 -15.54 -14.26 6.25
N SER A 88 -15.68 -12.97 5.90
CA SER A 88 -14.82 -12.33 4.88
C SER A 88 -14.76 -10.80 5.00
N ASP A 89 -13.75 -10.22 4.35
CA ASP A 89 -13.73 -8.81 3.99
C ASP A 89 -14.52 -8.63 2.69
N TYR A 90 -15.30 -7.56 2.60
CA TYR A 90 -16.14 -7.30 1.43
C TYR A 90 -16.33 -5.82 1.16
N VAL A 91 -16.77 -5.51 -0.05
CA VAL A 91 -17.18 -4.16 -0.47
C VAL A 91 -18.53 -4.24 -1.16
N TYR A 92 -19.24 -3.12 -1.21
CA TYR A 92 -20.41 -2.97 -2.04
C TYR A 92 -20.06 -2.28 -3.36
N ILE A 93 -20.45 -2.89 -4.46
CA ILE A 93 -20.33 -2.32 -5.80
C ILE A 93 -21.70 -2.02 -6.39
N VAL A 94 -21.73 -1.14 -7.37
CA VAL A 94 -22.92 -0.88 -8.18
C VAL A 94 -23.04 -1.97 -9.23
N ALA A 95 -24.16 -2.67 -9.23
CA ALA A 95 -24.51 -3.66 -10.25
C ALA A 95 -25.83 -3.30 -10.95
N ASP A 96 -26.06 -3.93 -12.09
CA ASP A 96 -27.34 -3.85 -12.78
C ASP A 96 -28.37 -4.75 -12.09
N GLY A 97 -29.58 -4.22 -11.85
CA GLY A 97 -30.72 -4.99 -11.37
C GLY A 97 -31.48 -5.67 -12.52
N ASP A 98 -32.67 -6.15 -12.22
CA ASP A 98 -33.55 -6.82 -13.19
C ASP A 98 -33.89 -5.98 -14.43
N LYS A 99 -33.72 -4.67 -14.34
CA LYS A 99 -33.86 -3.73 -15.46
C LYS A 99 -32.62 -2.87 -15.55
N PRO A 100 -32.13 -2.52 -16.77
CA PRO A 100 -30.91 -1.71 -16.95
C PRO A 100 -30.94 -0.36 -16.24
N GLU A 101 -32.13 0.19 -16.02
CA GLU A 101 -32.33 1.48 -15.35
C GLU A 101 -32.24 1.38 -13.82
N LYS A 102 -32.38 0.17 -13.28
CA LYS A 102 -32.31 -0.08 -11.84
C LYS A 102 -30.91 -0.53 -11.46
N LYS A 103 -30.27 0.24 -10.61
CA LYS A 103 -29.00 -0.14 -9.99
C LYS A 103 -29.24 -0.73 -8.61
N ILE A 104 -28.44 -1.72 -8.28
CA ILE A 104 -28.49 -2.39 -6.99
C ILE A 104 -27.11 -2.38 -6.35
N ALA A 105 -27.08 -2.43 -5.02
CA ALA A 105 -25.88 -2.73 -4.27
C ALA A 105 -25.60 -4.23 -4.39
N LYS A 106 -24.39 -4.59 -4.78
CA LYS A 106 -23.93 -5.97 -4.82
C LYS A 106 -22.75 -6.14 -3.91
N ARG A 107 -22.86 -7.08 -2.97
CA ARG A 107 -21.74 -7.49 -2.14
C ARG A 107 -20.71 -8.26 -2.98
N VAL A 108 -19.46 -7.92 -2.80
CA VAL A 108 -18.32 -8.65 -3.38
C VAL A 108 -17.34 -8.94 -2.29
N ASP A 109 -17.14 -10.21 -1.99
CA ASP A 109 -16.11 -10.65 -1.06
C ASP A 109 -14.74 -10.46 -1.70
N ILE A 110 -13.79 -10.00 -0.92
CA ILE A 110 -12.45 -9.65 -1.39
C ILE A 110 -11.38 -10.28 -0.51
N VAL A 111 -10.23 -10.51 -1.10
CA VAL A 111 -9.02 -10.85 -0.35
C VAL A 111 -8.14 -9.61 -0.32
N ILE A 112 -7.86 -9.13 0.87
CA ILE A 112 -7.04 -7.94 1.08
C ILE A 112 -5.56 -8.33 1.20
N GLY A 113 -4.70 -7.47 0.66
CA GLY A 113 -3.24 -7.57 0.77
C GLY A 113 -2.65 -6.46 1.63
N ALA A 114 -1.63 -5.79 1.08
CA ALA A 114 -0.96 -4.70 1.80
C ALA A 114 -1.85 -3.46 1.92
N ASP A 115 -1.80 -2.84 3.09
CA ASP A 115 -2.39 -1.53 3.37
C ASP A 115 -1.30 -0.46 3.45
N ASN A 116 -1.58 0.71 2.91
CA ASN A 116 -0.68 1.86 3.00
C ASN A 116 -1.46 3.18 2.93
N ASN A 117 -1.30 4.03 3.94
CA ASN A 117 -1.88 5.38 4.00
C ASN A 117 -3.40 5.44 3.77
N GLY A 118 -4.15 4.44 4.26
CA GLY A 118 -5.60 4.39 4.12
C GLY A 118 -6.08 3.86 2.77
N GLU A 119 -5.19 3.28 1.99
CA GLU A 119 -5.45 2.56 0.76
C GLU A 119 -5.05 1.10 0.91
N THR A 120 -5.98 0.20 0.66
CA THR A 120 -5.76 -1.26 0.74
C THR A 120 -5.69 -1.86 -0.66
N TYR A 121 -4.64 -2.61 -0.91
CA TYR A 121 -4.53 -3.43 -2.10
C TYR A 121 -5.47 -4.65 -1.99
N VAL A 122 -6.26 -4.89 -3.02
CA VAL A 122 -7.14 -6.05 -3.15
C VAL A 122 -6.45 -7.10 -4.02
N GLU A 123 -6.24 -8.29 -3.46
CA GLU A 123 -5.59 -9.39 -4.17
C GLU A 123 -6.55 -10.13 -5.08
N GLU A 124 -7.78 -10.37 -4.58
CA GLU A 124 -8.83 -11.10 -5.28
C GLU A 124 -10.20 -10.48 -4.99
N GLY A 125 -11.17 -10.73 -5.87
CA GLY A 125 -12.57 -10.30 -5.74
C GLY A 125 -12.95 -9.14 -6.67
N LEU A 126 -12.03 -8.23 -6.97
CA LEU A 126 -12.27 -7.10 -7.88
C LEU A 126 -11.38 -7.16 -9.11
N LYS A 127 -11.90 -6.68 -10.25
CA LYS A 127 -11.18 -6.59 -11.54
C LYS A 127 -10.62 -5.18 -11.81
N GLY A 128 -11.05 -4.17 -11.03
CA GLY A 128 -10.60 -2.79 -11.16
C GLY A 128 -11.45 -1.92 -12.08
N GLU A 129 -12.56 -2.44 -12.58
CA GLU A 129 -13.53 -1.70 -13.42
C GLU A 129 -14.85 -1.44 -12.67
N GLU A 130 -15.01 -2.03 -11.50
CA GLU A 130 -16.21 -1.93 -10.70
C GLU A 130 -16.36 -0.53 -10.06
N LYS A 131 -17.59 -0.06 -9.97
CA LYS A 131 -17.94 1.17 -9.25
C LYS A 131 -18.25 0.82 -7.81
N ILE A 132 -17.40 1.20 -6.88
CA ILE A 132 -17.58 0.98 -5.45
C ILE A 132 -18.55 2.03 -4.91
N ILE A 133 -19.45 1.62 -4.01
CA ILE A 133 -20.35 2.52 -3.30
C ILE A 133 -19.54 3.23 -2.20
N THR A 134 -19.43 4.53 -2.30
CA THR A 134 -18.64 5.37 -1.38
C THR A 134 -19.51 6.00 -0.30
N ASP A 135 -20.78 6.27 -0.58
CA ASP A 135 -21.70 6.88 0.36
C ASP A 135 -22.88 5.95 0.66
N GLY A 136 -23.30 5.89 1.91
CA GLY A 136 -24.36 5.01 2.35
C GLY A 136 -24.01 3.50 2.39
N TYR A 137 -22.79 3.11 2.11
CA TYR A 137 -22.35 1.70 2.01
C TYR A 137 -22.59 0.86 3.28
N ARG A 138 -22.71 1.51 4.45
CA ARG A 138 -23.01 0.83 5.71
C ARG A 138 -24.51 0.58 5.97
N MET A 139 -25.36 1.16 5.12
CA MET A 139 -26.83 1.11 5.28
C MET A 139 -27.50 0.25 4.21
N VAL A 140 -26.72 -0.27 3.26
CA VAL A 140 -27.25 -1.13 2.19
C VAL A 140 -26.93 -2.60 2.47
N ASN A 141 -27.79 -3.48 1.97
CA ASN A 141 -27.58 -4.92 1.93
C ASN A 141 -27.42 -5.37 0.46
N ASP A 142 -26.98 -6.61 0.30
CA ASP A 142 -26.90 -7.22 -1.02
C ASP A 142 -28.26 -7.25 -1.71
N GLY A 143 -28.34 -6.75 -2.93
CA GLY A 143 -29.57 -6.65 -3.71
C GLY A 143 -30.41 -5.40 -3.47
N ASP A 144 -30.07 -4.55 -2.51
CA ASP A 144 -30.84 -3.34 -2.23
C ASP A 144 -30.79 -2.37 -3.43
N PRO A 145 -31.95 -1.77 -3.80
CA PRO A 145 -32.00 -0.78 -4.85
C PRO A 145 -31.28 0.50 -4.44
N ILE A 146 -30.42 1.02 -5.31
CA ILE A 146 -29.65 2.23 -5.05
C ILE A 146 -29.87 3.28 -6.12
N LYS A 147 -29.64 4.53 -5.77
CA LYS A 147 -29.61 5.67 -6.68
C LYS A 147 -28.19 6.26 -6.70
N ILE A 148 -27.63 6.38 -7.88
CA ILE A 148 -26.36 7.09 -8.05
C ILE A 148 -26.64 8.58 -7.93
N VAL A 149 -25.91 9.25 -7.04
CA VAL A 149 -25.92 10.71 -6.88
C VAL A 149 -24.53 11.18 -7.30
N GLU A 150 -24.47 12.08 -8.27
CA GLU A 150 -23.24 12.72 -8.73
C GLU A 150 -22.88 13.93 -7.84
#